data_aadba95e3b12bbf3705d5243f32af682
#
_entry.id   aadba95e3b12bbf3705d5243f32af682
#
_cell.length_a   1.000
_cell.length_b   1.000
_cell.length_c   1.000
_cell.angle_alpha   90.00
_cell.angle_beta   90.00
_cell.angle_gamma   90.00
#
_symmetry.space_group_name_H-M   'P 1'
#
loop_
_entity.id
_entity.type
_entity.pdbx_description
1 polymer ?
#
loop_
_entity_poly.entity_id
_entity_poly.type
_entity_poly.pdbx_seq_one_letter_code
_entity_poly.pdbx_strand_id
1 'polypeptide(L)'
;SGDGYLLRFPGLADFAVSADGTDVVAHPAEDTDEVTVEHLYINQLVPLALSRQGQPTFHASAVTVPGGAVAFLASSGMGKSTLAASFALEDAQFLTDDALLIEESGDGCLVKPSHPSLRLWSDSKDALINPGTPEAAEISYSTKARLLAGEALAFADTPQPLLAAYVLVSGDSDEIGFRKLGGTERYMAWVENSFLLDVEDPELLSQHFEWTDRVCRAVPTFALTYPRDYGLLAAVRRAVREHIASSS
;
A
#
# COMPACT_ATOMS: atom_id res chain seq x y z
N SER A 1 -21.75 17.22 -6.52
CA SER A 1 -22.04 18.65 -6.66
C SER A 1 -20.83 19.32 -7.30
N GLY A 2 -21.01 20.36 -8.14
CA GLY A 2 -19.94 20.97 -8.97
C GLY A 2 -18.84 21.73 -8.23
N ASP A 3 -18.80 21.72 -6.90
CA ASP A 3 -17.95 22.60 -6.09
C ASP A 3 -16.71 21.91 -5.48
N GLY A 4 -16.49 20.60 -5.72
CA GLY A 4 -15.38 19.84 -5.16
C GLY A 4 -15.70 19.19 -3.81
N TYR A 5 -14.64 18.78 -3.10
CA TYR A 5 -14.73 17.98 -1.86
C TYR A 5 -14.01 18.67 -0.72
N LEU A 6 -14.51 18.50 0.50
CA LEU A 6 -13.84 18.92 1.72
C LEU A 6 -13.57 17.70 2.60
N LEU A 7 -12.30 17.35 2.75
CA LEU A 7 -11.87 16.28 3.64
C LEU A 7 -11.37 16.89 4.95
N ARG A 8 -11.97 16.47 6.07
CA ARG A 8 -11.66 17.00 7.39
C ARG A 8 -10.92 15.99 8.25
N PHE A 9 -9.80 16.43 8.78
CA PHE A 9 -9.02 15.70 9.80
C PHE A 9 -9.06 16.55 11.09
N PRO A 10 -10.04 16.29 11.98
CA PRO A 10 -10.30 17.15 13.12
C PRO A 10 -9.07 17.38 14.00
N GLY A 11 -8.75 18.64 14.28
CA GLY A 11 -7.60 19.03 15.07
C GLY A 11 -6.25 18.97 14.34
N LEU A 12 -6.23 18.60 13.05
CA LEU A 12 -5.02 18.49 12.23
C LEU A 12 -5.07 19.42 11.01
N ALA A 13 -5.95 19.14 10.05
CA ALA A 13 -6.10 19.94 8.84
C ALA A 13 -7.42 19.68 8.13
N ASP A 14 -7.91 20.67 7.41
CA ASP A 14 -8.94 20.51 6.37
C ASP A 14 -8.27 20.56 4.99
N PHE A 15 -8.76 19.79 4.03
CA PHE A 15 -8.26 19.79 2.65
C PHE A 15 -9.42 20.02 1.69
N ALA A 16 -9.32 21.09 0.90
CA ALA A 16 -10.22 21.31 -0.22
C ALA A 16 -9.65 20.64 -1.48
N VAL A 17 -10.44 19.78 -2.11
CA VAL A 17 -10.08 19.08 -3.35
C VAL A 17 -11.02 19.52 -4.45
N SER A 18 -10.49 19.88 -5.63
CA SER A 18 -11.29 20.26 -6.79
C SER A 18 -12.20 19.12 -7.25
N ALA A 19 -13.27 19.45 -7.97
CA ALA A 19 -14.25 18.45 -8.46
C ALA A 19 -13.63 17.36 -9.34
N ASP A 20 -12.55 17.67 -10.05
CA ASP A 20 -11.78 16.75 -10.90
C ASP A 20 -10.60 16.07 -10.19
N GLY A 21 -10.33 16.43 -8.92
CA GLY A 21 -9.23 15.87 -8.13
C GLY A 21 -7.84 16.40 -8.50
N THR A 22 -7.73 17.46 -9.33
CA THR A 22 -6.41 17.97 -9.79
C THR A 22 -5.77 18.94 -8.82
N ASP A 23 -6.57 19.70 -8.09
CA ASP A 23 -6.10 20.70 -7.13
C ASP A 23 -6.45 20.27 -5.69
N VAL A 24 -5.47 20.37 -4.80
CA VAL A 24 -5.64 20.12 -3.37
C VAL A 24 -5.06 21.28 -2.60
N VAL A 25 -5.88 21.92 -1.75
CA VAL A 25 -5.46 23.01 -0.88
C VAL A 25 -5.59 22.59 0.58
N ALA A 26 -4.50 22.63 1.32
CA ALA A 26 -4.46 22.32 2.74
C ALA A 26 -4.75 23.57 3.58
N HIS A 27 -5.55 23.40 4.61
CA HIS A 27 -5.84 24.39 5.66
C HIS A 27 -5.47 23.78 7.03
N PRO A 28 -4.20 23.88 7.46
CA PRO A 28 -3.76 23.34 8.74
C PRO A 28 -4.50 23.95 9.94
N ALA A 29 -4.71 23.18 10.99
CA ALA A 29 -5.11 23.74 12.29
C ALA A 29 -3.92 24.48 12.92
N GLU A 30 -4.20 25.38 13.90
CA GLU A 30 -3.23 26.36 14.45
C GLU A 30 -1.95 25.71 14.99
N ASP A 31 -2.04 24.52 15.60
CA ASP A 31 -0.91 23.83 16.23
C ASP A 31 -0.40 22.62 15.43
N THR A 32 -0.79 22.48 14.16
CA THR A 32 -0.37 21.33 13.35
C THR A 32 0.96 21.60 12.66
N ASP A 33 1.93 20.74 12.88
CA ASP A 33 3.22 20.80 12.22
C ASP A 33 3.14 20.44 10.72
N GLU A 34 4.06 20.99 9.93
CA GLU A 34 4.11 20.81 8.47
C GLU A 34 4.29 19.34 8.08
N VAL A 35 5.05 18.56 8.85
CA VAL A 35 5.31 17.13 8.59
C VAL A 35 4.02 16.33 8.70
N THR A 36 3.15 16.67 9.66
CA THR A 36 1.83 16.04 9.80
C THR A 36 0.92 16.37 8.62
N VAL A 37 0.91 17.63 8.16
CA VAL A 37 0.12 18.05 6.97
C VAL A 37 0.61 17.35 5.71
N GLU A 38 1.92 17.34 5.47
CA GLU A 38 2.55 16.61 4.36
C GLU A 38 2.18 15.12 4.37
N HIS A 39 2.23 14.53 5.56
CA HIS A 39 1.90 13.12 5.71
C HIS A 39 0.43 12.81 5.38
N LEU A 40 -0.51 13.61 5.86
CA LEU A 40 -1.93 13.50 5.49
C LEU A 40 -2.10 13.65 3.97
N TYR A 41 -1.46 14.65 3.39
CA TYR A 41 -1.51 14.91 1.95
C TYR A 41 -1.06 13.68 1.16
N ILE A 42 0.14 13.17 1.42
CA ILE A 42 0.73 12.07 0.64
C ILE A 42 -0.07 10.77 0.81
N ASN A 43 -0.45 10.43 2.05
CA ASN A 43 -0.98 9.08 2.34
C ASN A 43 -2.52 8.99 2.33
N GLN A 44 -3.23 10.13 2.38
CA GLN A 44 -4.69 10.15 2.38
C GLN A 44 -5.23 10.89 1.15
N LEU A 45 -4.74 12.11 0.90
CA LEU A 45 -5.31 12.99 -0.12
C LEU A 45 -4.89 12.57 -1.53
N VAL A 46 -3.61 12.32 -1.76
CA VAL A 46 -3.09 11.94 -3.09
C VAL A 46 -3.78 10.67 -3.61
N PRO A 47 -3.89 9.56 -2.85
CA PRO A 47 -4.59 8.37 -3.33
C PRO A 47 -6.07 8.62 -3.67
N LEU A 48 -6.76 9.42 -2.87
CA LEU A 48 -8.16 9.79 -3.11
C LEU A 48 -8.31 10.70 -4.33
N ALA A 49 -7.44 11.70 -4.49
CA ALA A 49 -7.44 12.60 -5.64
C ALA A 49 -7.15 11.84 -6.94
N LEU A 50 -6.18 10.91 -6.92
CA LEU A 50 -5.88 10.03 -8.06
C LEU A 50 -7.07 9.12 -8.40
N SER A 51 -7.78 8.59 -7.40
CA SER A 51 -9.00 7.80 -7.64
C SER A 51 -10.07 8.63 -8.36
N ARG A 52 -10.21 9.92 -8.01
CA ARG A 52 -11.13 10.85 -8.69
C ARG A 52 -10.73 11.12 -10.14
N GLN A 53 -9.45 11.09 -10.44
CA GLN A 53 -8.90 11.20 -11.80
C GLN A 53 -9.00 9.89 -12.61
N GLY A 54 -9.67 8.87 -12.08
CA GLY A 54 -9.81 7.57 -12.72
C GLY A 54 -8.53 6.71 -12.65
N GLN A 55 -7.57 7.05 -11.78
CA GLN A 55 -6.37 6.26 -11.54
C GLN A 55 -6.58 5.35 -10.33
N PRO A 56 -6.75 4.05 -10.52
CA PRO A 56 -7.04 3.13 -9.43
C PRO A 56 -5.85 3.03 -8.47
N THR A 57 -6.14 3.29 -7.22
CA THR A 57 -5.16 3.27 -6.14
C THR A 57 -5.68 2.36 -5.02
N PHE A 58 -4.80 1.52 -4.48
CA PHE A 58 -5.17 0.53 -3.47
C PHE A 58 -4.32 0.68 -2.21
N HIS A 59 -4.92 0.39 -1.07
CA HIS A 59 -4.22 0.36 0.22
C HIS A 59 -3.42 -0.94 0.34
N ALA A 60 -2.19 -0.90 -0.14
CA ALA A 60 -1.28 -2.04 -0.19
C ALA A 60 0.19 -1.60 -0.07
N SER A 61 1.05 -2.52 0.33
CA SER A 61 2.50 -2.36 0.24
C SER A 61 3.03 -3.24 -0.90
N ALA A 62 4.10 -2.81 -1.58
CA ALA A 62 4.73 -3.60 -2.64
C ALA A 62 6.25 -3.61 -2.55
N VAL A 63 6.83 -4.76 -2.92
CA VAL A 63 8.28 -4.99 -2.92
C VAL A 63 8.70 -5.69 -4.20
N THR A 64 9.98 -5.49 -4.59
CA THR A 64 10.56 -6.22 -5.71
C THR A 64 10.86 -7.67 -5.37
N VAL A 65 10.71 -8.52 -6.37
CA VAL A 65 11.16 -9.91 -6.38
C VAL A 65 11.82 -10.19 -7.74
N PRO A 66 12.54 -11.31 -7.93
CA PRO A 66 13.08 -11.64 -9.25
C PRO A 66 11.99 -11.62 -10.33
N GLY A 67 12.17 -10.79 -11.36
CA GLY A 67 11.27 -10.64 -12.49
C GLY A 67 10.17 -9.59 -12.34
N GLY A 68 10.03 -8.92 -11.19
CA GLY A 68 9.00 -7.87 -11.00
C GLY A 68 8.74 -7.52 -9.55
N ALA A 69 7.48 -7.40 -9.19
CA ALA A 69 7.04 -7.04 -7.85
C ALA A 69 5.89 -7.92 -7.35
N VAL A 70 5.72 -7.97 -6.05
CA VAL A 70 4.55 -8.52 -5.38
C VAL A 70 3.91 -7.46 -4.49
N ALA A 71 2.58 -7.49 -4.38
CA ALA A 71 1.81 -6.61 -3.51
C ALA A 71 1.24 -7.37 -2.31
N PHE A 72 1.17 -6.71 -1.16
CA PHE A 72 0.53 -7.22 0.06
C PHE A 72 -0.69 -6.36 0.37
N LEU A 73 -1.88 -6.99 0.34
CA LEU A 73 -3.16 -6.39 0.66
C LEU A 73 -3.63 -6.89 2.03
N ALA A 74 -4.18 -6.03 2.84
CA ALA A 74 -4.89 -6.39 4.07
C ALA A 74 -5.49 -5.15 4.74
N SER A 75 -6.38 -5.33 5.69
CA SER A 75 -6.82 -4.28 6.58
C SER A 75 -5.65 -3.66 7.37
N SER A 76 -5.85 -2.47 7.91
CA SER A 76 -4.82 -1.80 8.73
C SER A 76 -4.42 -2.67 9.93
N GLY A 77 -3.14 -2.65 10.29
CA GLY A 77 -2.62 -3.44 11.41
C GLY A 77 -2.32 -4.92 11.10
N MET A 78 -2.64 -5.40 9.91
CA MET A 78 -2.44 -6.80 9.53
C MET A 78 -1.00 -7.14 9.07
N GLY A 79 -0.04 -6.24 9.23
CA GLY A 79 1.38 -6.51 8.99
C GLY A 79 1.88 -6.33 7.56
N LYS A 80 1.14 -5.63 6.66
CA LYS A 80 1.61 -5.31 5.29
C LYS A 80 2.97 -4.63 5.30
N SER A 81 3.05 -3.47 5.97
CA SER A 81 4.30 -2.68 6.08
C SER A 81 5.42 -3.47 6.76
N THR A 82 5.11 -4.27 7.78
CA THR A 82 6.08 -5.14 8.47
C THR A 82 6.67 -6.18 7.52
N LEU A 83 5.81 -6.84 6.72
CA LEU A 83 6.27 -7.82 5.75
C LEU A 83 7.07 -7.16 4.63
N ALA A 84 6.60 -6.03 4.07
CA ALA A 84 7.33 -5.27 3.07
C ALA A 84 8.69 -4.79 3.59
N ALA A 85 8.76 -4.25 4.80
CA ALA A 85 10.01 -3.86 5.45
C ALA A 85 10.97 -5.05 5.58
N SER A 86 10.47 -6.21 5.98
CA SER A 86 11.30 -7.41 6.12
C SER A 86 11.97 -7.82 4.80
N PHE A 87 11.31 -7.62 3.65
CA PHE A 87 11.92 -7.82 2.33
C PHE A 87 12.96 -6.75 2.02
N ALA A 88 12.61 -5.48 2.23
CA ALA A 88 13.46 -4.36 1.84
C ALA A 88 14.72 -4.20 2.70
N LEU A 89 14.73 -4.74 3.91
CA LEU A 89 15.90 -4.77 4.79
C LEU A 89 16.91 -5.87 4.45
N GLU A 90 16.58 -6.76 3.53
CA GLU A 90 17.53 -7.78 3.07
C GLU A 90 18.08 -7.47 1.67
N ASP A 91 17.38 -7.89 0.65
CA ASP A 91 17.89 -7.85 -0.74
C ASP A 91 16.82 -7.40 -1.75
N ALA A 92 15.61 -7.05 -1.29
CA ALA A 92 14.55 -6.47 -2.11
C ALA A 92 14.57 -4.94 -2.01
N GLN A 93 13.82 -4.30 -2.89
CA GLN A 93 13.51 -2.88 -2.79
C GLN A 93 12.00 -2.73 -2.54
N PHE A 94 11.59 -1.80 -1.70
CA PHE A 94 10.17 -1.47 -1.64
C PHE A 94 9.80 -0.45 -2.75
N LEU A 95 8.56 -0.54 -3.24
CA LEU A 95 8.01 0.36 -4.25
C LEU A 95 7.01 1.34 -3.64
N THR A 96 6.25 0.86 -2.69
CA THR A 96 5.20 1.62 -2.03
C THR A 96 4.85 1.03 -0.67
N ASP A 97 4.41 1.90 0.23
CA ASP A 97 3.70 1.54 1.45
C ASP A 97 2.45 2.42 1.54
N ASP A 98 1.32 1.85 1.91
CA ASP A 98 -0.01 2.48 2.02
C ASP A 98 -0.73 2.83 0.69
N ALA A 99 -0.07 3.22 -0.40
CA ALA A 99 -0.73 3.62 -1.65
C ALA A 99 -0.12 2.92 -2.87
N LEU A 100 -0.74 1.82 -3.30
CA LEU A 100 -0.37 1.06 -4.49
C LEU A 100 -1.06 1.64 -5.72
N LEU A 101 -0.30 2.29 -6.58
CA LEU A 101 -0.74 2.78 -7.88
C LEU A 101 -0.39 1.76 -8.95
N ILE A 102 -1.41 1.32 -9.70
CA ILE A 102 -1.29 0.32 -10.76
C ILE A 102 -1.54 0.97 -12.12
N GLU A 103 -0.71 0.63 -13.09
CA GLU A 103 -0.86 1.00 -14.49
C GLU A 103 -0.99 -0.26 -15.35
N GLU A 104 -1.92 -0.26 -16.32
CA GLU A 104 -2.03 -1.33 -17.31
C GLU A 104 -0.85 -1.29 -18.29
N SER A 105 -0.28 -2.45 -18.60
CA SER A 105 0.84 -2.57 -19.54
C SER A 105 0.72 -3.87 -20.34
N GLY A 106 0.26 -3.78 -21.57
CA GLY A 106 -0.03 -4.97 -22.37
C GLY A 106 -1.10 -5.83 -21.72
N ASP A 107 -0.82 -7.12 -21.53
CA ASP A 107 -1.72 -8.06 -20.86
C ASP A 107 -1.54 -8.11 -19.33
N GLY A 108 -0.67 -7.26 -18.76
CA GLY A 108 -0.32 -7.23 -17.35
C GLY A 108 -0.51 -5.88 -16.68
N CYS A 109 0.04 -5.76 -15.49
CA CYS A 109 0.02 -4.54 -14.68
C CYS A 109 1.43 -4.17 -14.22
N LEU A 110 1.70 -2.87 -14.12
CA LEU A 110 2.91 -2.32 -13.49
C LEU A 110 2.54 -1.67 -12.16
N VAL A 111 3.37 -1.88 -11.14
CA VAL A 111 3.35 -1.08 -9.91
C VAL A 111 4.20 0.15 -10.12
N LYS A 112 3.62 1.34 -9.93
CA LYS A 112 4.37 2.59 -9.90
C LYS A 112 4.99 2.81 -8.51
N PRO A 113 6.25 3.26 -8.44
CA PRO A 113 6.82 3.73 -7.18
C PRO A 113 5.99 4.90 -6.61
N SER A 114 5.79 4.90 -5.29
CA SER A 114 5.16 6.01 -4.59
C SER A 114 6.19 6.80 -3.78
N HIS A 115 5.83 7.24 -2.59
CA HIS A 115 6.73 7.99 -1.71
C HIS A 115 7.81 7.07 -1.09
N PRO A 116 9.11 7.47 -1.09
CA PRO A 116 10.21 6.66 -0.58
C PRO A 116 10.27 6.62 0.96
N SER A 117 9.17 6.25 1.59
CA SER A 117 9.09 6.03 3.04
C SER A 117 8.15 4.88 3.38
N LEU A 118 8.45 4.20 4.48
CA LEU A 118 7.72 3.07 5.00
C LEU A 118 7.41 3.31 6.49
N ARG A 119 6.22 2.89 6.95
CA ARG A 119 5.78 3.12 8.32
C ARG A 119 5.62 1.83 9.11
N LEU A 120 6.28 1.77 10.26
CA LEU A 120 6.23 0.62 11.17
C LEU A 120 5.66 1.02 12.53
N TRP A 121 4.86 0.15 13.11
CA TRP A 121 4.56 0.19 14.55
C TRP A 121 5.84 -0.01 15.36
N SER A 122 5.86 0.49 16.59
CA SER A 122 7.03 0.42 17.48
C SER A 122 7.56 -1.00 17.65
N ASP A 123 6.68 -1.97 17.86
CA ASP A 123 7.03 -3.38 18.00
C ASP A 123 7.68 -3.97 16.73
N SER A 124 7.13 -3.64 15.55
CA SER A 124 7.71 -4.05 14.27
C SER A 124 9.05 -3.37 14.00
N LYS A 125 9.18 -2.09 14.37
CA LYS A 125 10.43 -1.36 14.29
C LYS A 125 11.50 -1.99 15.18
N ASP A 126 11.18 -2.22 16.46
CA ASP A 126 12.12 -2.79 17.44
C ASP A 126 12.57 -4.20 17.04
N ALA A 127 11.70 -4.95 16.36
CA ALA A 127 12.02 -6.31 15.90
C ALA A 127 12.85 -6.35 14.61
N LEU A 128 12.70 -5.35 13.71
CA LEU A 128 13.27 -5.39 12.35
C LEU A 128 14.46 -4.43 12.16
N ILE A 129 14.48 -3.30 12.87
CA ILE A 129 15.39 -2.20 12.57
C ILE A 129 16.54 -2.19 13.57
N ASN A 130 17.78 -2.10 13.06
CA ASN A 130 18.94 -1.96 13.90
C ASN A 130 18.98 -0.58 14.60
N PRO A 131 19.42 -0.51 15.85
CA PRO A 131 19.61 0.76 16.53
C PRO A 131 20.50 1.71 15.73
N GLY A 132 20.02 2.96 15.53
CA GLY A 132 20.72 3.99 14.77
C GLY A 132 20.35 4.12 13.29
N THR A 133 19.38 3.34 12.80
CA THR A 133 18.80 3.60 11.47
C THR A 133 18.08 4.95 11.45
N PRO A 134 18.33 5.82 10.45
CA PRO A 134 17.71 7.13 10.38
C PRO A 134 16.19 7.06 10.29
N GLU A 135 15.53 7.83 11.13
CA GLU A 135 14.08 7.99 11.15
C GLU A 135 13.71 9.39 10.67
N ALA A 136 12.56 9.52 10.02
CA ALA A 136 11.97 10.81 9.73
C ALA A 136 11.34 11.42 11.00
N ALA A 137 11.02 12.71 10.94
CA ALA A 137 10.31 13.39 12.01
C ALA A 137 8.99 12.68 12.36
N GLU A 138 8.68 12.63 13.65
CA GLU A 138 7.44 12.10 14.16
C GLU A 138 6.24 12.92 13.67
N ILE A 139 5.10 12.28 13.52
CA ILE A 139 3.83 12.91 13.17
C ILE A 139 2.89 12.90 14.38
N SER A 140 2.17 14.00 14.60
CA SER A 140 1.44 14.24 15.84
C SER A 140 0.29 13.26 16.13
N TYR A 141 -0.25 12.56 15.13
CA TYR A 141 -1.44 11.71 15.28
C TYR A 141 -1.18 10.20 15.13
N SER A 142 0.07 9.77 14.95
CA SER A 142 0.42 8.36 14.77
C SER A 142 1.69 8.00 15.53
N THR A 143 1.65 6.85 16.21
CA THR A 143 2.80 6.28 16.91
C THR A 143 3.68 5.38 16.03
N LYS A 144 3.39 5.31 14.73
CA LYS A 144 4.22 4.59 13.76
C LYS A 144 5.49 5.38 13.47
N ALA A 145 6.64 4.73 13.58
CA ALA A 145 7.90 5.28 13.09
C ALA A 145 7.90 5.35 11.55
N ARG A 146 8.35 6.46 11.00
CA ARG A 146 8.52 6.66 9.56
C ARG A 146 9.98 6.46 9.20
N LEU A 147 10.27 5.46 8.39
CA LEU A 147 11.60 5.15 7.86
C LEU A 147 11.71 5.71 6.44
N LEU A 148 12.76 6.47 6.18
CA LEU A 148 13.05 6.96 4.83
C LEU A 148 13.91 5.95 4.07
N ALA A 149 13.71 5.92 2.75
CA ALA A 149 14.61 5.19 1.86
C ALA A 149 16.05 5.69 2.02
N GLY A 150 17.01 4.78 1.98
CA GLY A 150 18.42 5.04 2.16
C GLY A 150 19.23 3.75 2.12
N GLU A 151 20.43 3.75 2.68
CA GLU A 151 21.34 2.59 2.66
C GLU A 151 20.71 1.34 3.34
N ALA A 152 19.92 1.53 4.39
CA ALA A 152 19.30 0.43 5.14
C ALA A 152 17.96 -0.02 4.58
N LEU A 153 17.27 0.80 3.78
CA LEU A 153 15.94 0.54 3.24
C LEU A 153 15.91 0.90 1.75
N ALA A 154 16.20 -0.07 0.91
CA ALA A 154 16.31 0.15 -0.53
C ALA A 154 14.93 0.43 -1.17
N PHE A 155 14.85 1.43 -2.04
CA PHE A 155 13.66 1.84 -2.76
C PHE A 155 13.84 1.65 -4.27
N ALA A 156 12.83 1.08 -4.93
CA ALA A 156 12.76 1.00 -6.39
C ALA A 156 12.09 2.26 -6.94
N ASP A 157 12.78 3.02 -7.76
CA ASP A 157 12.34 4.29 -8.36
C ASP A 157 11.74 4.13 -9.77
N THR A 158 11.67 2.91 -10.26
CA THR A 158 11.12 2.58 -11.59
C THR A 158 9.95 1.62 -11.47
N PRO A 159 8.90 1.74 -12.33
CA PRO A 159 7.78 0.82 -12.37
C PRO A 159 8.22 -0.63 -12.58
N GLN A 160 7.55 -1.55 -11.89
CA GLN A 160 7.86 -2.98 -11.94
C GLN A 160 6.62 -3.81 -12.34
N PRO A 161 6.77 -4.87 -13.14
CA PRO A 161 5.67 -5.80 -13.42
C PRO A 161 5.08 -6.37 -12.12
N LEU A 162 3.77 -6.30 -11.96
CA LEU A 162 3.07 -6.90 -10.81
C LEU A 162 2.80 -8.38 -11.08
N LEU A 163 3.61 -9.24 -10.49
CA LEU A 163 3.55 -10.69 -10.72
C LEU A 163 2.42 -11.36 -9.94
N ALA A 164 2.15 -10.91 -8.72
CA ALA A 164 1.07 -11.42 -7.89
C ALA A 164 0.71 -10.44 -6.75
N ALA A 165 -0.49 -10.65 -6.20
CA ALA A 165 -0.93 -10.00 -4.97
C ALA A 165 -1.22 -11.05 -3.88
N TYR A 166 -0.83 -10.75 -2.66
CA TYR A 166 -1.05 -11.57 -1.47
C TYR A 166 -1.94 -10.84 -0.48
N VAL A 167 -3.11 -11.41 -0.23
CA VAL A 167 -4.02 -10.94 0.82
C VAL A 167 -3.60 -11.59 2.13
N LEU A 168 -3.14 -10.79 3.08
CA LEU A 168 -2.74 -11.30 4.39
C LEU A 168 -3.99 -11.62 5.21
N VAL A 169 -4.14 -12.88 5.55
CA VAL A 169 -5.30 -13.37 6.31
C VAL A 169 -4.93 -13.51 7.78
N SER A 170 -5.83 -13.06 8.67
CA SER A 170 -5.72 -13.35 10.09
C SER A 170 -6.10 -14.80 10.35
N GLY A 171 -5.33 -15.48 11.18
CA GLY A 171 -5.63 -16.83 11.62
C GLY A 171 -4.50 -17.35 12.52
N ASP A 172 -4.83 -18.22 13.45
CA ASP A 172 -3.86 -18.98 14.25
C ASP A 172 -3.27 -20.13 13.39
N SER A 173 -2.63 -19.76 12.28
CA SER A 173 -1.94 -20.75 11.46
C SER A 173 -0.52 -20.90 11.95
N ASP A 174 -0.13 -22.12 12.31
CA ASP A 174 1.23 -22.48 12.63
C ASP A 174 2.11 -22.70 11.40
N GLU A 175 1.50 -22.64 10.19
CA GLU A 175 2.16 -22.93 8.93
C GLU A 175 2.00 -21.76 7.92
N ILE A 176 3.00 -21.63 7.02
CA ILE A 176 2.93 -20.72 5.89
C ILE A 176 2.12 -21.39 4.78
N GLY A 177 1.03 -20.76 4.37
CA GLY A 177 0.13 -21.31 3.35
C GLY A 177 -0.26 -20.30 2.29
N PHE A 178 -0.43 -20.79 1.05
CA PHE A 178 -0.90 -20.03 -0.09
C PHE A 178 -2.16 -20.68 -0.64
N ARG A 179 -3.23 -19.89 -0.78
CA ARG A 179 -4.47 -20.34 -1.41
C ARG A 179 -4.88 -19.34 -2.50
N LYS A 180 -4.97 -19.81 -3.75
CA LYS A 180 -5.40 -18.96 -4.85
C LYS A 180 -6.82 -18.47 -4.62
N LEU A 181 -7.04 -17.15 -4.72
CA LEU A 181 -8.35 -16.54 -4.68
C LEU A 181 -8.99 -16.55 -6.07
N GLY A 182 -10.29 -16.80 -6.13
CA GLY A 182 -11.04 -16.81 -7.37
C GLY A 182 -12.38 -16.10 -7.26
N GLY A 183 -13.00 -15.78 -8.41
CA GLY A 183 -14.34 -15.19 -8.46
C GLY A 183 -14.52 -13.97 -7.57
N THR A 184 -15.61 -13.98 -6.83
CA THR A 184 -16.01 -12.86 -5.95
C THR A 184 -15.00 -12.60 -4.83
N GLU A 185 -14.38 -13.63 -4.25
CA GLU A 185 -13.42 -13.45 -3.16
C GLU A 185 -12.20 -12.61 -3.61
N ARG A 186 -11.63 -12.93 -4.77
CA ARG A 186 -10.54 -12.16 -5.35
C ARG A 186 -10.94 -10.71 -5.63
N TYR A 187 -12.10 -10.52 -6.24
CA TYR A 187 -12.62 -9.20 -6.59
C TYR A 187 -12.83 -8.34 -5.33
N MET A 188 -13.48 -8.89 -4.31
CA MET A 188 -13.70 -8.19 -3.05
C MET A 188 -12.42 -7.82 -2.33
N ALA A 189 -11.38 -8.66 -2.39
CA ALA A 189 -10.08 -8.34 -1.81
C ALA A 189 -9.47 -7.06 -2.40
N TRP A 190 -9.65 -6.79 -3.69
CA TRP A 190 -9.21 -5.54 -4.32
C TRP A 190 -10.13 -4.38 -3.99
N VAL A 191 -11.45 -4.56 -4.07
CA VAL A 191 -12.45 -3.51 -3.76
C VAL A 191 -12.31 -3.01 -2.32
N GLU A 192 -12.18 -3.90 -1.35
CA GLU A 192 -12.04 -3.55 0.07
C GLU A 192 -10.75 -2.76 0.39
N ASN A 193 -9.75 -2.86 -0.47
CA ASN A 193 -8.50 -2.13 -0.34
C ASN A 193 -8.40 -0.92 -1.30
N SER A 194 -9.48 -0.51 -1.94
CA SER A 194 -9.49 0.61 -2.88
C SER A 194 -9.61 1.96 -2.18
N PHE A 195 -8.93 2.97 -2.72
CA PHE A 195 -9.22 4.36 -2.41
C PHE A 195 -10.32 4.89 -3.33
N LEU A 196 -11.39 5.43 -2.76
CA LEU A 196 -12.48 6.06 -3.48
C LEU A 196 -12.85 7.38 -2.79
N LEU A 197 -12.72 8.50 -3.50
CA LEU A 197 -13.05 9.81 -2.97
C LEU A 197 -14.58 10.03 -2.94
N ASP A 198 -15.27 9.60 -3.98
CA ASP A 198 -16.71 9.78 -4.12
C ASP A 198 -17.42 8.44 -4.41
N VAL A 199 -18.08 7.92 -3.38
CA VAL A 199 -18.85 6.67 -3.48
C VAL A 199 -20.30 6.90 -3.92
N GLU A 200 -20.72 8.15 -4.11
CA GLU A 200 -22.06 8.52 -4.55
C GLU A 200 -22.10 8.83 -6.05
N ASP A 201 -20.94 8.95 -6.72
CA ASP A 201 -20.84 9.14 -8.16
C ASP A 201 -20.93 7.77 -8.89
N PRO A 202 -22.07 7.45 -9.56
CA PRO A 202 -22.27 6.15 -10.19
C PRO A 202 -21.32 5.90 -11.37
N GLU A 203 -20.90 6.97 -12.08
CA GLU A 203 -20.01 6.84 -13.22
C GLU A 203 -18.59 6.49 -12.75
N LEU A 204 -18.12 7.17 -11.70
CA LEU A 204 -16.83 6.88 -11.08
C LEU A 204 -16.79 5.47 -10.48
N LEU A 205 -17.87 5.05 -9.83
CA LEU A 205 -17.99 3.68 -9.31
C LEU A 205 -17.96 2.65 -10.43
N SER A 206 -18.67 2.88 -11.55
CA SER A 206 -18.65 1.95 -12.68
C SER A 206 -17.24 1.82 -13.26
N GLN A 207 -16.56 2.92 -13.50
CA GLN A 207 -15.17 2.94 -13.98
C GLN A 207 -14.22 2.21 -13.02
N HIS A 208 -14.38 2.45 -11.71
CA HIS A 208 -13.58 1.79 -10.68
C HIS A 208 -13.78 0.27 -10.68
N PHE A 209 -15.04 -0.18 -10.79
CA PHE A 209 -15.37 -1.60 -10.82
C PHE A 209 -14.83 -2.29 -12.09
N GLU A 210 -14.96 -1.66 -13.24
CA GLU A 210 -14.38 -2.17 -14.49
C GLU A 210 -12.86 -2.28 -14.41
N TRP A 211 -12.20 -1.30 -13.80
CA TRP A 211 -10.78 -1.31 -13.61
C TRP A 211 -10.33 -2.41 -12.65
N THR A 212 -11.03 -2.54 -11.53
CA THR A 212 -10.76 -3.62 -10.55
C THR A 212 -10.92 -5.00 -11.19
N ASP A 213 -11.90 -5.19 -12.08
CA ASP A 213 -12.07 -6.43 -12.84
C ASP A 213 -10.87 -6.71 -13.76
N ARG A 214 -10.35 -5.68 -14.45
CA ARG A 214 -9.14 -5.82 -15.27
C ARG A 214 -7.92 -6.21 -14.45
N VAL A 215 -7.68 -5.55 -13.30
CA VAL A 215 -6.60 -5.94 -12.38
C VAL A 215 -6.77 -7.39 -11.90
N CYS A 216 -7.98 -7.77 -11.51
CA CYS A 216 -8.28 -9.15 -11.11
C CYS A 216 -7.98 -10.19 -12.18
N ARG A 217 -8.16 -9.86 -13.45
CA ARG A 217 -7.85 -10.78 -14.57
C ARG A 217 -6.35 -10.86 -14.82
N ALA A 218 -5.65 -9.73 -14.74
CA ALA A 218 -4.23 -9.63 -15.05
C ALA A 218 -3.33 -10.12 -13.90
N VAL A 219 -3.75 -9.93 -12.62
CA VAL A 219 -2.91 -10.18 -11.45
C VAL A 219 -3.40 -11.40 -10.67
N PRO A 220 -2.63 -12.51 -10.66
CA PRO A 220 -2.90 -13.63 -9.76
C PRO A 220 -2.93 -13.16 -8.30
N THR A 221 -3.99 -13.52 -7.58
CA THR A 221 -4.18 -13.10 -6.19
C THR A 221 -4.34 -14.32 -5.29
N PHE A 222 -3.63 -14.31 -4.16
CA PHE A 222 -3.58 -15.43 -3.22
C PHE A 222 -3.87 -14.94 -1.80
N ALA A 223 -4.55 -15.74 -1.00
CA ALA A 223 -4.53 -15.60 0.45
C ALA A 223 -3.19 -16.13 0.96
N LEU A 224 -2.54 -15.37 1.82
CA LEU A 224 -1.32 -15.73 2.52
C LEU A 224 -1.60 -15.84 4.02
N THR A 225 -1.45 -17.04 4.56
CA THR A 225 -1.48 -17.32 6.00
C THR A 225 -0.06 -17.59 6.49
N TYR A 226 0.30 -17.07 7.65
CA TYR A 226 1.58 -17.36 8.29
C TYR A 226 1.52 -17.00 9.78
N PRO A 227 2.35 -17.64 10.64
CA PRO A 227 2.46 -17.27 12.05
C PRO A 227 2.91 -15.82 12.20
N ARG A 228 2.29 -15.07 13.11
CA ARG A 228 2.63 -13.67 13.38
C ARG A 228 3.82 -13.56 14.34
N ASP A 229 4.94 -14.11 13.91
CA ASP A 229 6.22 -14.14 14.62
C ASP A 229 7.29 -13.48 13.76
N TYR A 230 7.96 -12.46 14.31
CA TYR A 230 9.04 -11.76 13.63
C TYR A 230 10.20 -12.68 13.26
N GLY A 231 10.49 -13.70 14.09
CA GLY A 231 11.54 -14.70 13.84
C GLY A 231 11.27 -15.56 12.60
N LEU A 232 10.02 -15.65 12.17
CA LEU A 232 9.61 -16.43 10.99
C LEU A 232 9.53 -15.63 9.70
N LEU A 233 9.70 -14.29 9.73
CA LEU A 233 9.62 -13.46 8.52
C LEU A 233 10.63 -13.87 7.44
N ALA A 234 11.81 -14.35 7.80
CA ALA A 234 12.77 -14.90 6.84
C ALA A 234 12.23 -16.13 6.10
N ALA A 235 11.52 -17.00 6.79
CA ALA A 235 10.87 -18.16 6.18
C ALA A 235 9.69 -17.73 5.28
N VAL A 236 8.91 -16.72 5.70
CA VAL A 236 7.79 -16.17 4.89
C VAL A 236 8.32 -15.55 3.60
N ARG A 237 9.39 -14.74 3.65
CA ARG A 237 10.01 -14.16 2.45
C ARG A 237 10.46 -15.23 1.46
N ARG A 238 11.16 -16.26 1.96
CA ARG A 238 11.61 -17.38 1.13
C ARG A 238 10.41 -18.10 0.49
N ALA A 239 9.38 -18.42 1.25
CA ALA A 239 8.18 -19.10 0.77
C ALA A 239 7.46 -18.27 -0.32
N VAL A 240 7.33 -16.95 -0.15
CA VAL A 240 6.75 -16.06 -1.17
C VAL A 240 7.57 -16.09 -2.46
N ARG A 241 8.91 -16.03 -2.39
CA ARG A 241 9.79 -16.11 -3.58
C ARG A 241 9.68 -17.44 -4.29
N GLU A 242 9.68 -18.55 -3.55
CA GLU A 242 9.52 -19.90 -4.10
C GLU A 242 8.15 -20.07 -4.76
N HIS A 243 7.08 -19.56 -4.13
CA HIS A 243 5.73 -19.60 -4.67
C HIS A 243 5.61 -18.84 -5.99
N ILE A 244 6.18 -17.63 -6.11
CA ILE A 244 6.21 -16.86 -7.37
C ILE A 244 7.01 -17.62 -8.44
N ALA A 245 8.18 -18.12 -8.13
CA ALA A 245 9.02 -18.85 -9.08
C ALA A 245 8.34 -20.12 -9.62
N SER A 246 7.45 -20.74 -8.84
CA SER A 246 6.70 -21.94 -9.26
C SER A 246 5.39 -21.61 -10.00
N SER A 247 4.95 -20.36 -9.99
CA SER A 247 3.68 -19.91 -10.58
C SER A 247 3.86 -19.17 -11.91
N SER A 248 5.11 -18.92 -12.32
CA SER A 248 5.53 -18.28 -13.59
C SER A 248 5.70 -19.30 -14.75
#